data_7a7cae9c530645520c4ff204e7112473
#
_entry.id   7a7cae9c530645520c4ff204e7112473
#
_cell.length_a   1.000
_cell.length_b   1.000
_cell.length_c   1.000
_cell.angle_alpha   90.00
_cell.angle_beta   90.00
_cell.angle_gamma   90.00
#
_symmetry.space_group_name_H-M   'P 1'
#
loop_
_entity.id
_entity.type
_entity.pdbx_description
1 polymer ?
#
loop_
_entity_poly.entity_id
_entity_poly.type
_entity_poly.pdbx_seq_one_letter_code
_entity_poly.pdbx_strand_id
1 'polypeptide(L)'
;MAMSPGPHSSSYQCPICEREFAHANEIEVHVNVEHRDILSPQKAEQVDNASCNEDVVMMEESPVSNCPVCCQPLPLSQHELIQHIEEHFERGEECGATSGLSATEREAQRNREEHEFQLLRAQYGMEEDDDEGYTHRATNSLKRAVYSGALSVAGYYERSLGLRRAAASGTDTGSSRTTGLLERIAQLNAQNTSISRTYLCSAVDHYASTYGDRGWGCGYRNMQMVLSSLMRHPQYAALLSCTLERERECDCVPSIPRLQLLVERAWQLGFDTQGSEQLGSKLYNTRKWIGACEVVTVLSSLRIRCQLIDFHKPTSPDGSHPALFDWVLRYFTEEPTGFKAPLYLQHQGHSRTIIGYEKHKDGKATLLVLDPSHSPAQVRQVVCGSSSSCSAALRLLRRGAPALRAKQYQLLCVSGVISDDAEYEASKVLQSVRIP
;
A
#
# COMPACT_ATOMS: atom_id res chain seq x y z
N MET A 1 7.91 -23.65 -50.22
CA MET A 1 6.58 -23.69 -49.57
C MET A 1 6.80 -23.71 -48.07
N ALA A 2 6.69 -22.56 -47.45
CA ALA A 2 6.80 -22.38 -45.99
C ALA A 2 5.37 -22.40 -45.43
N MET A 3 5.10 -23.35 -44.54
CA MET A 3 3.82 -23.44 -43.84
C MET A 3 3.77 -22.36 -42.74
N SER A 4 2.75 -21.54 -42.79
CA SER A 4 2.41 -20.57 -41.77
C SER A 4 1.94 -21.31 -40.49
N PRO A 5 2.31 -20.87 -39.26
CA PRO A 5 1.76 -21.43 -38.04
C PRO A 5 0.29 -20.99 -37.88
N GLY A 6 -0.58 -21.95 -37.61
CA GLY A 6 -1.99 -21.73 -37.36
C GLY A 6 -2.24 -20.96 -36.05
N PRO A 7 -3.44 -20.39 -35.83
CA PRO A 7 -3.75 -19.60 -34.67
C PRO A 7 -3.77 -20.45 -33.39
N HIS A 8 -3.01 -20.01 -32.37
CA HIS A 8 -3.06 -20.60 -31.05
C HIS A 8 -4.48 -20.40 -30.47
N SER A 9 -5.22 -21.49 -30.31
CA SER A 9 -6.48 -21.50 -29.59
C SER A 9 -6.17 -21.25 -28.12
N SER A 10 -6.58 -20.08 -27.60
CA SER A 10 -6.54 -19.80 -26.18
C SER A 10 -7.57 -20.69 -25.48
N SER A 11 -7.12 -21.75 -24.80
CA SER A 11 -8.00 -22.52 -23.89
C SER A 11 -8.18 -21.75 -22.59
N TYR A 12 -9.37 -21.86 -22.01
CA TYR A 12 -9.72 -21.28 -20.74
C TYR A 12 -9.85 -22.40 -19.70
N GLN A 13 -9.24 -22.23 -18.53
CA GLN A 13 -9.18 -23.25 -17.48
C GLN A 13 -10.09 -22.90 -16.30
N CYS A 14 -10.88 -23.85 -15.80
CA CYS A 14 -11.72 -23.66 -14.63
C CYS A 14 -10.83 -23.43 -13.39
N PRO A 15 -11.05 -22.34 -12.60
CA PRO A 15 -10.22 -22.02 -11.43
C PRO A 15 -10.44 -22.99 -10.26
N ILE A 16 -11.44 -23.88 -10.33
CA ILE A 16 -11.82 -24.79 -9.26
C ILE A 16 -11.28 -26.21 -9.52
N CYS A 17 -11.45 -26.73 -10.73
CA CYS A 17 -11.06 -28.11 -11.09
C CYS A 17 -10.04 -28.20 -12.23
N GLU A 18 -9.54 -27.07 -12.71
CA GLU A 18 -8.53 -26.96 -13.76
C GLU A 18 -8.94 -27.52 -15.14
N ARG A 19 -10.23 -27.91 -15.32
CA ARG A 19 -10.76 -28.35 -16.61
C ARG A 19 -10.68 -27.24 -17.66
N GLU A 20 -10.25 -27.57 -18.87
CA GLU A 20 -10.08 -26.63 -19.98
C GLU A 20 -11.36 -26.50 -20.83
N PHE A 21 -11.62 -25.29 -21.32
CA PHE A 21 -12.77 -24.93 -22.15
C PHE A 21 -12.34 -24.06 -23.32
N ALA A 22 -13.09 -24.14 -24.43
CA ALA A 22 -12.83 -23.33 -25.61
C ALA A 22 -13.33 -21.89 -25.48
N HIS A 23 -14.38 -21.66 -24.71
CA HIS A 23 -15.01 -20.35 -24.54
C HIS A 23 -15.26 -19.97 -23.07
N ALA A 24 -15.12 -18.69 -22.75
CA ALA A 24 -15.29 -18.16 -21.39
C ALA A 24 -16.70 -18.43 -20.79
N ASN A 25 -17.74 -18.38 -21.62
CA ASN A 25 -19.14 -18.64 -21.19
C ASN A 25 -19.35 -20.09 -20.74
N GLU A 26 -18.61 -21.05 -21.30
CA GLU A 26 -18.70 -22.47 -20.92
C GLU A 26 -18.16 -22.70 -19.51
N ILE A 27 -17.15 -21.92 -19.09
CA ILE A 27 -16.61 -22.01 -17.74
C ILE A 27 -17.60 -21.46 -16.71
N GLU A 28 -18.27 -20.36 -17.02
CA GLU A 28 -19.25 -19.78 -16.12
C GLU A 28 -20.40 -20.77 -15.85
N VAL A 29 -20.88 -21.41 -16.90
CA VAL A 29 -21.90 -22.47 -16.80
C VAL A 29 -21.36 -23.65 -15.99
N HIS A 30 -20.15 -24.13 -16.31
CA HIS A 30 -19.52 -25.24 -15.64
C HIS A 30 -19.33 -24.96 -14.13
N VAL A 31 -18.81 -23.76 -13.76
CA VAL A 31 -18.59 -23.40 -12.36
C VAL A 31 -19.90 -23.31 -11.59
N ASN A 32 -20.94 -22.74 -12.20
CA ASN A 32 -22.25 -22.59 -11.57
C ASN A 32 -23.02 -23.91 -11.42
N VAL A 33 -22.74 -24.92 -12.27
CA VAL A 33 -23.39 -26.21 -12.25
C VAL A 33 -22.60 -27.23 -11.44
N GLU A 34 -21.33 -27.42 -11.77
CA GLU A 34 -20.49 -28.49 -11.22
C GLU A 34 -19.90 -28.14 -9.84
N HIS A 35 -19.81 -26.83 -9.52
CA HIS A 35 -19.24 -26.35 -8.26
C HIS A 35 -20.25 -25.57 -7.42
N ARG A 36 -21.54 -25.82 -7.65
CA ARG A 36 -22.65 -25.15 -6.96
C ARG A 36 -22.57 -25.31 -5.45
N ASP A 37 -22.14 -26.46 -4.97
CA ASP A 37 -22.02 -26.78 -3.53
C ASP A 37 -20.92 -25.99 -2.85
N ILE A 38 -19.93 -25.53 -3.63
CA ILE A 38 -18.81 -24.69 -3.15
C ILE A 38 -19.20 -23.21 -3.19
N LEU A 39 -20.08 -22.82 -4.10
CA LEU A 39 -20.49 -21.43 -4.32
C LEU A 39 -21.71 -21.00 -3.50
N SER A 40 -22.49 -21.96 -2.99
CA SER A 40 -23.65 -21.66 -2.14
C SER A 40 -23.35 -22.01 -0.69
N PRO A 41 -23.49 -21.12 0.28
CA PRO A 41 -23.45 -21.49 1.70
C PRO A 41 -24.61 -22.46 1.96
N GLN A 42 -24.30 -23.69 2.35
CA GLN A 42 -25.32 -24.69 2.72
C GLN A 42 -26.11 -24.13 3.90
N LYS A 43 -27.38 -23.79 3.67
CA LYS A 43 -28.37 -23.78 4.73
C LYS A 43 -28.55 -25.23 5.13
N ALA A 44 -28.19 -25.58 6.35
CA ALA A 44 -28.51 -26.84 6.94
C ALA A 44 -30.04 -27.01 6.92
N GLU A 45 -30.52 -28.04 6.20
CA GLU A 45 -31.91 -28.47 6.26
C GLU A 45 -32.18 -29.00 7.68
N GLN A 46 -32.98 -28.27 8.43
CA GLN A 46 -33.65 -28.79 9.62
C GLN A 46 -34.98 -29.38 9.21
N VAL A 47 -35.12 -30.66 9.52
CA VAL A 47 -36.33 -31.45 9.39
C VAL A 47 -37.37 -30.92 10.37
N ASP A 48 -38.63 -30.87 9.88
CA ASP A 48 -39.84 -30.46 10.58
C ASP A 48 -40.05 -31.08 11.96
N ASN A 49 -40.47 -30.28 12.94
CA ASN A 49 -41.68 -30.54 13.70
C ASN A 49 -42.19 -29.32 14.51
N ALA A 50 -43.43 -28.97 14.17
CA ALA A 50 -44.54 -28.45 14.96
C ALA A 50 -44.35 -27.44 16.11
N SER A 51 -44.94 -26.25 15.86
CA SER A 51 -45.87 -25.53 16.74
C SER A 51 -45.37 -25.05 18.12
N CYS A 52 -45.24 -23.75 18.29
CA CYS A 52 -46.03 -22.85 19.14
C CYS A 52 -45.36 -21.45 19.18
N ASN A 53 -46.21 -20.43 19.19
CA ASN A 53 -45.89 -19.01 19.30
C ASN A 53 -45.05 -18.69 20.55
N GLU A 54 -44.08 -17.79 20.39
CA GLU A 54 -43.85 -16.68 21.34
C GLU A 54 -42.73 -15.78 20.79
N ASP A 55 -42.94 -14.49 20.88
CA ASP A 55 -42.03 -13.43 20.45
C ASP A 55 -40.65 -13.55 21.12
N VAL A 56 -39.62 -13.88 20.37
CA VAL A 56 -38.25 -13.80 20.81
C VAL A 56 -37.49 -12.88 19.84
N VAL A 57 -37.10 -11.73 20.39
CA VAL A 57 -36.16 -10.81 19.79
C VAL A 57 -34.89 -11.59 19.47
N MET A 58 -34.60 -11.77 18.20
CA MET A 58 -33.36 -12.37 17.71
C MET A 58 -32.19 -11.42 18.02
N MET A 59 -31.43 -11.76 19.07
CA MET A 59 -30.08 -11.22 19.21
C MET A 59 -29.18 -11.93 18.19
N GLU A 60 -28.63 -11.18 17.25
CA GLU A 60 -27.55 -11.66 16.38
C GLU A 60 -26.36 -12.03 17.25
N GLU A 61 -26.04 -13.29 17.36
CA GLU A 61 -24.79 -13.76 17.96
C GLU A 61 -23.62 -13.32 17.07
N SER A 62 -22.82 -12.39 17.55
CA SER A 62 -21.60 -11.95 16.91
C SER A 62 -20.62 -13.13 16.82
N PRO A 63 -19.96 -13.37 15.68
CA PRO A 63 -18.98 -14.44 15.55
C PRO A 63 -17.84 -14.23 16.55
N VAL A 64 -17.56 -15.24 17.37
CA VAL A 64 -16.45 -15.22 18.32
C VAL A 64 -15.14 -15.19 17.53
N SER A 65 -14.41 -14.10 17.63
CA SER A 65 -13.11 -13.91 17.01
C SER A 65 -12.01 -14.02 18.07
N ASN A 66 -10.93 -14.73 17.75
CA ASN A 66 -9.78 -14.83 18.65
C ASN A 66 -8.87 -13.62 18.47
N CYS A 67 -8.50 -12.95 19.56
CA CYS A 67 -7.48 -11.91 19.52
C CYS A 67 -6.11 -12.53 19.24
N PRO A 68 -5.38 -12.11 18.18
CA PRO A 68 -4.07 -12.65 17.86
C PRO A 68 -2.97 -12.25 18.87
N VAL A 69 -3.23 -11.24 19.71
CA VAL A 69 -2.25 -10.76 20.69
C VAL A 69 -2.38 -11.50 22.04
N CYS A 70 -3.60 -11.64 22.58
CA CYS A 70 -3.83 -12.30 23.86
C CYS A 70 -4.41 -13.71 23.74
N CYS A 71 -4.69 -14.18 22.53
CA CYS A 71 -5.29 -15.49 22.21
C CYS A 71 -6.65 -15.78 22.89
N GLN A 72 -7.33 -14.74 23.40
CA GLN A 72 -8.63 -14.90 24.02
C GLN A 72 -9.73 -14.89 22.98
N PRO A 73 -10.71 -15.78 23.08
CA PRO A 73 -11.93 -15.74 22.28
C PRO A 73 -12.80 -14.57 22.77
N LEU A 74 -13.10 -13.64 21.90
CA LEU A 74 -13.86 -12.44 22.21
C LEU A 74 -15.08 -12.35 21.29
N PRO A 75 -16.27 -12.14 21.83
CA PRO A 75 -17.49 -11.92 21.04
C PRO A 75 -17.54 -10.45 20.56
N LEU A 76 -16.55 -10.05 19.74
CA LEU A 76 -16.38 -8.70 19.25
C LEU A 76 -16.62 -8.65 17.75
N SER A 77 -17.19 -7.56 17.28
CA SER A 77 -17.23 -7.23 15.87
C SER A 77 -15.80 -6.98 15.34
N GLN A 78 -15.62 -7.07 14.03
CA GLN A 78 -14.30 -6.86 13.41
C GLN A 78 -13.69 -5.48 13.74
N HIS A 79 -14.52 -4.48 13.93
CA HIS A 79 -14.09 -3.13 14.33
C HIS A 79 -13.63 -3.08 15.80
N GLU A 80 -14.39 -3.71 16.70
CA GLU A 80 -14.05 -3.78 18.13
C GLU A 80 -12.85 -4.69 18.37
N LEU A 81 -12.66 -5.74 17.57
CA LEU A 81 -11.45 -6.56 17.61
C LEU A 81 -10.20 -5.76 17.22
N ILE A 82 -10.28 -4.91 16.20
CA ILE A 82 -9.19 -4.00 15.82
C ILE A 82 -8.88 -3.03 16.96
N GLN A 83 -9.89 -2.45 17.57
CA GLN A 83 -9.73 -1.55 18.72
C GLN A 83 -9.12 -2.29 19.93
N HIS A 84 -9.59 -3.49 20.23
CA HIS A 84 -9.00 -4.34 21.28
C HIS A 84 -7.53 -4.70 20.99
N ILE A 85 -7.16 -4.96 19.73
CA ILE A 85 -5.76 -5.18 19.33
C ILE A 85 -4.94 -3.90 19.54
N GLU A 86 -5.45 -2.74 19.16
CA GLU A 86 -4.81 -1.45 19.38
C GLU A 86 -4.58 -1.16 20.86
N GLU A 87 -5.55 -1.50 21.74
CA GLU A 87 -5.41 -1.35 23.19
C GLU A 87 -4.26 -2.19 23.80
N HIS A 88 -3.90 -3.34 23.23
CA HIS A 88 -2.72 -4.10 23.66
C HIS A 88 -1.41 -3.33 23.41
N PHE A 89 -1.38 -2.50 22.39
CA PHE A 89 -0.22 -1.68 22.05
C PHE A 89 -0.24 -0.30 22.75
N GLU A 90 -1.43 0.17 23.17
CA GLU A 90 -1.57 1.43 23.92
C GLU A 90 -1.24 1.28 25.42
N ARG A 91 -1.44 0.09 26.01
CA ARG A 91 -1.13 -0.20 27.41
C ARG A 91 0.33 -0.53 27.71
N GLY A 92 1.23 -0.39 26.74
CA GLY A 92 2.67 -0.55 26.93
C GLY A 92 3.28 0.64 27.66
N GLU A 93 3.21 0.59 28.98
CA GLU A 93 4.07 1.18 30.02
C GLU A 93 4.71 2.55 29.75
N GLU A 94 4.39 3.49 30.64
CA GLU A 94 5.27 4.58 31.03
C GLU A 94 6.70 4.02 31.25
N CYS A 95 7.62 4.26 30.34
CA CYS A 95 9.02 4.07 30.58
C CYS A 95 9.82 5.29 30.16
N GLY A 96 10.24 6.04 31.17
CA GLY A 96 11.23 7.07 31.08
C GLY A 96 12.61 6.50 30.72
N ALA A 97 13.40 7.31 30.05
CA ALA A 97 14.85 7.35 29.98
C ALA A 97 15.59 6.01 29.79
N THR A 98 15.94 5.69 28.54
CA THR A 98 16.83 4.59 28.15
C THR A 98 18.32 4.93 28.33
N SER A 99 18.73 5.31 29.52
CA SER A 99 20.16 5.46 29.84
C SER A 99 20.53 4.60 31.05
N GLY A 100 20.47 3.25 30.91
CA GLY A 100 20.84 2.39 32.04
C GLY A 100 20.52 0.89 31.89
N LEU A 101 20.00 0.46 30.76
CA LEU A 101 19.69 -0.97 30.57
C LEU A 101 20.95 -1.83 30.57
N SER A 102 20.96 -2.87 31.39
CA SER A 102 21.99 -3.89 31.38
C SER A 102 22.02 -4.65 30.05
N ALA A 103 23.10 -5.37 29.76
CA ALA A 103 23.23 -6.19 28.54
C ALA A 103 22.05 -7.19 28.39
N THR A 104 21.63 -7.79 29.53
CA THR A 104 20.51 -8.74 29.61
C THR A 104 19.14 -8.09 29.31
N GLU A 105 18.92 -6.86 29.76
CA GLU A 105 17.68 -6.14 29.47
C GLU A 105 17.58 -5.70 28.00
N ARG A 106 18.72 -5.31 27.40
CA ARG A 106 18.81 -5.03 25.95
C ARG A 106 18.56 -6.27 25.09
N GLU A 107 19.02 -7.42 25.54
CA GLU A 107 18.75 -8.69 24.87
C GLU A 107 17.29 -9.11 25.01
N ALA A 108 16.71 -8.97 26.20
CA ALA A 108 15.29 -9.22 26.44
C ALA A 108 14.38 -8.27 25.66
N GLN A 109 14.80 -7.02 25.46
CA GLN A 109 14.07 -6.06 24.62
C GLN A 109 14.17 -6.42 23.14
N ARG A 110 15.36 -6.79 22.63
CA ARG A 110 15.53 -7.29 21.26
C ARG A 110 14.68 -8.54 21.00
N ASN A 111 14.67 -9.48 21.92
CA ASN A 111 13.87 -10.70 21.79
C ASN A 111 12.37 -10.41 21.80
N ARG A 112 11.89 -9.40 22.53
CA ARG A 112 10.49 -8.94 22.48
C ARG A 112 10.16 -8.27 21.14
N GLU A 113 11.03 -7.40 20.66
CA GLU A 113 10.87 -6.72 19.37
C GLU A 113 10.89 -7.72 18.20
N GLU A 114 11.75 -8.74 18.28
CA GLU A 114 11.80 -9.81 17.28
C GLU A 114 10.57 -10.72 17.35
N HIS A 115 10.10 -11.04 18.56
CA HIS A 115 8.86 -11.79 18.73
C HIS A 115 7.63 -11.00 18.23
N GLU A 116 7.54 -9.72 18.53
CA GLU A 116 6.50 -8.82 18.01
C GLU A 116 6.56 -8.74 16.47
N PHE A 117 7.77 -8.65 15.91
CA PHE A 117 7.97 -8.68 14.47
C PHE A 117 7.54 -10.01 13.84
N GLN A 118 7.85 -11.15 14.48
CA GLN A 118 7.41 -12.47 14.01
C GLN A 118 5.89 -12.64 14.10
N LEU A 119 5.25 -12.13 15.15
CA LEU A 119 3.78 -12.11 15.26
C LEU A 119 3.15 -11.27 14.15
N LEU A 120 3.70 -10.10 13.87
CA LEU A 120 3.25 -9.27 12.73
C LEU A 120 3.46 -9.99 11.40
N ARG A 121 4.59 -10.68 11.22
CA ARG A 121 4.86 -11.50 10.02
C ARG A 121 3.82 -12.61 9.85
N ALA A 122 3.52 -13.37 10.92
CA ALA A 122 2.52 -14.42 10.91
C ALA A 122 1.10 -13.86 10.62
N GLN A 123 0.72 -12.77 11.28
CA GLN A 123 -0.57 -12.09 11.08
C GLN A 123 -0.77 -11.66 9.62
N TYR A 124 0.29 -11.19 8.96
CA TYR A 124 0.26 -10.77 7.57
C TYR A 124 0.61 -11.89 6.58
N GLY A 125 0.71 -13.14 7.05
CA GLY A 125 1.00 -14.31 6.21
C GLY A 125 2.37 -14.28 5.56
N MET A 126 3.36 -13.69 6.25
CA MET A 126 4.76 -13.64 5.83
C MET A 126 5.58 -14.77 6.46
N GLU A 127 4.98 -15.94 6.71
CA GLU A 127 5.71 -17.13 7.14
C GLU A 127 6.69 -17.60 6.07
N GLU A 128 7.80 -18.20 6.50
CA GLU A 128 8.96 -18.54 5.65
C GLU A 128 8.77 -19.76 4.74
N ASP A 129 7.56 -20.27 4.56
CA ASP A 129 7.28 -21.30 3.55
C ASP A 129 7.27 -20.69 2.13
N ASP A 130 8.44 -20.26 1.70
CA ASP A 130 8.71 -19.41 0.54
C ASP A 130 8.91 -20.17 -0.78
N ASP A 131 8.47 -21.42 -0.90
CA ASP A 131 8.45 -22.08 -2.21
C ASP A 131 7.33 -21.55 -3.14
N GLU A 132 6.36 -20.82 -2.59
CA GLU A 132 5.27 -20.21 -3.36
C GLU A 132 5.44 -18.70 -3.50
N GLY A 133 6.13 -18.24 -4.53
CA GLY A 133 6.38 -16.82 -4.82
C GLY A 133 5.12 -15.96 -4.95
N TYR A 134 5.30 -14.63 -4.94
CA TYR A 134 4.24 -13.61 -5.05
C TYR A 134 3.17 -13.94 -6.12
N THR A 135 3.58 -14.35 -7.31
CA THR A 135 2.68 -14.62 -8.43
C THR A 135 1.71 -15.78 -8.12
N HIS A 136 2.21 -16.85 -7.50
CA HIS A 136 1.40 -18.00 -7.13
C HIS A 136 0.40 -17.65 -6.03
N ARG A 137 0.85 -16.97 -4.97
CA ARG A 137 -0.04 -16.52 -3.87
C ARG A 137 -1.07 -15.48 -4.33
N ALA A 138 -0.69 -14.59 -5.26
CA ALA A 138 -1.64 -13.65 -5.86
C ALA A 138 -2.74 -14.40 -6.62
N THR A 139 -2.38 -15.43 -7.40
CA THR A 139 -3.33 -16.28 -8.11
C THR A 139 -4.25 -17.03 -7.14
N ASN A 140 -3.70 -17.59 -6.05
CA ASN A 140 -4.49 -18.26 -5.01
C ASN A 140 -5.45 -17.28 -4.28
N SER A 141 -5.03 -16.04 -4.05
CA SER A 141 -5.92 -15.00 -3.49
C SER A 141 -7.08 -14.67 -4.44
N LEU A 142 -6.82 -14.64 -5.76
CA LEU A 142 -7.87 -14.46 -6.76
C LEU A 142 -8.83 -15.67 -6.80
N LYS A 143 -8.31 -16.91 -6.73
CA LYS A 143 -9.13 -18.12 -6.63
C LYS A 143 -10.05 -18.05 -5.40
N ARG A 144 -9.51 -17.73 -4.22
CA ARG A 144 -10.30 -17.57 -2.99
C ARG A 144 -11.39 -16.51 -3.13
N ALA A 145 -11.11 -15.39 -3.84
CA ALA A 145 -12.10 -14.36 -4.07
C ALA A 145 -13.24 -14.83 -4.98
N VAL A 146 -12.99 -15.76 -5.91
CA VAL A 146 -14.04 -16.42 -6.71
C VAL A 146 -14.88 -17.36 -5.80
N TYR A 147 -14.23 -18.19 -4.98
CA TYR A 147 -14.92 -19.09 -4.06
C TYR A 147 -15.82 -18.36 -3.06
N SER A 148 -15.40 -17.19 -2.60
CA SER A 148 -16.21 -16.36 -1.69
C SER A 148 -17.28 -15.51 -2.39
N GLY A 149 -17.43 -15.61 -3.71
CA GLY A 149 -18.35 -14.78 -4.49
C GLY A 149 -17.95 -13.30 -4.60
N ALA A 150 -16.78 -12.92 -4.07
CA ALA A 150 -16.27 -11.54 -4.12
C ALA A 150 -15.71 -11.14 -5.51
N LEU A 151 -15.48 -12.12 -6.37
CA LEU A 151 -14.96 -11.95 -7.73
C LEU A 151 -15.67 -12.90 -8.68
N SER A 152 -16.13 -12.38 -9.83
CA SER A 152 -16.65 -13.22 -10.89
C SER A 152 -15.55 -14.03 -11.57
N VAL A 153 -15.91 -15.13 -12.24
CA VAL A 153 -14.97 -15.94 -13.01
C VAL A 153 -14.30 -15.13 -14.11
N ALA A 154 -15.06 -14.30 -14.83
CA ALA A 154 -14.50 -13.38 -15.81
C ALA A 154 -13.47 -12.42 -15.19
N GLY A 155 -13.80 -11.85 -14.03
CA GLY A 155 -12.89 -10.99 -13.28
C GLY A 155 -11.62 -11.71 -12.79
N TYR A 156 -11.68 -13.01 -12.51
CA TYR A 156 -10.51 -13.83 -12.21
C TYR A 156 -9.56 -13.89 -13.42
N TYR A 157 -10.08 -14.21 -14.59
CA TYR A 157 -9.24 -14.32 -15.80
C TYR A 157 -8.63 -12.98 -16.18
N GLU A 158 -9.42 -11.90 -16.14
CA GLU A 158 -8.93 -10.55 -16.42
C GLU A 158 -7.76 -10.18 -15.49
N ARG A 159 -7.90 -10.41 -14.17
CA ARG A 159 -6.85 -10.09 -13.20
C ARG A 159 -5.66 -11.02 -13.29
N SER A 160 -5.86 -12.31 -13.56
CA SER A 160 -4.78 -13.28 -13.77
C SER A 160 -3.96 -12.92 -15.02
N LEU A 161 -4.63 -12.53 -16.11
CA LEU A 161 -3.98 -12.04 -17.32
C LEU A 161 -3.21 -10.74 -17.04
N GLY A 162 -3.80 -9.83 -16.24
CA GLY A 162 -3.14 -8.61 -15.80
C GLY A 162 -1.84 -8.89 -15.04
N LEU A 163 -1.86 -9.84 -14.09
CA LEU A 163 -0.65 -10.25 -13.34
C LEU A 163 0.44 -10.79 -14.27
N ARG A 164 0.08 -11.68 -15.21
CA ARG A 164 1.03 -12.23 -16.19
C ARG A 164 1.61 -11.14 -17.10
N ARG A 165 0.77 -10.22 -17.58
CA ARG A 165 1.23 -9.07 -18.39
C ARG A 165 2.16 -8.17 -17.59
N ALA A 166 1.81 -7.82 -16.36
CA ALA A 166 2.65 -7.01 -15.49
C ALA A 166 4.01 -7.66 -15.18
N ALA A 167 4.04 -8.97 -15.02
CA ALA A 167 5.28 -9.72 -14.84
C ALA A 167 6.13 -9.73 -16.12
N ALA A 168 5.53 -9.97 -17.28
CA ALA A 168 6.23 -10.06 -18.56
C ALA A 168 6.73 -8.71 -19.07
N SER A 169 5.88 -7.65 -19.00
CA SER A 169 6.24 -6.29 -19.46
C SER A 169 7.04 -5.49 -18.45
N GLY A 170 7.06 -5.89 -17.18
CA GLY A 170 7.61 -5.09 -16.08
C GLY A 170 6.83 -3.81 -15.79
N THR A 171 5.61 -3.66 -16.36
CA THR A 171 4.79 -2.44 -16.28
C THR A 171 3.49 -2.74 -15.54
N ASP A 172 3.04 -1.81 -14.67
CA ASP A 172 1.74 -1.93 -13.99
C ASP A 172 0.59 -1.83 -15.00
N THR A 173 -0.44 -2.63 -14.82
CA THR A 173 -1.61 -2.66 -15.72
C THR A 173 -2.51 -1.42 -15.62
N GLY A 174 -2.31 -0.60 -14.58
CA GLY A 174 -3.17 0.55 -14.29
C GLY A 174 -4.57 0.19 -13.77
N SER A 175 -4.88 -1.09 -13.53
CA SER A 175 -6.20 -1.53 -13.07
C SER A 175 -6.58 -0.96 -11.70
N SER A 176 -5.59 -0.67 -10.85
CA SER A 176 -5.76 -0.04 -9.54
C SER A 176 -5.54 1.47 -9.53
N ARG A 177 -5.21 2.06 -10.69
CA ARG A 177 -4.87 3.48 -10.85
C ARG A 177 -6.12 4.37 -10.82
N THR A 178 -6.01 5.52 -10.17
CA THR A 178 -6.99 6.62 -10.24
C THR A 178 -6.25 7.92 -10.51
N THR A 179 -6.66 8.64 -11.55
CA THR A 179 -6.07 9.89 -12.05
C THR A 179 -6.96 11.09 -11.79
N GLY A 180 -6.47 12.32 -12.01
CA GLY A 180 -7.28 13.55 -11.97
C GLY A 180 -7.66 14.02 -10.57
N LEU A 181 -6.99 13.52 -9.53
CA LEU A 181 -7.33 13.83 -8.14
C LEU A 181 -6.99 15.28 -7.76
N LEU A 182 -5.82 15.78 -8.17
CA LEU A 182 -5.30 17.07 -7.71
C LEU A 182 -6.14 18.23 -8.24
N GLU A 183 -6.51 18.20 -9.51
CA GLU A 183 -7.36 19.21 -10.16
C GLU A 183 -8.73 19.24 -9.47
N ARG A 184 -9.28 18.07 -9.17
CA ARG A 184 -10.57 17.98 -8.50
C ARG A 184 -10.50 18.46 -7.05
N ILE A 185 -9.46 18.12 -6.32
CA ILE A 185 -9.21 18.62 -4.95
C ILE A 185 -9.09 20.14 -4.95
N ALA A 186 -8.32 20.71 -5.88
CA ALA A 186 -8.17 22.16 -6.02
C ALA A 186 -9.52 22.86 -6.24
N GLN A 187 -10.36 22.32 -7.14
CA GLN A 187 -11.70 22.83 -7.41
C GLN A 187 -12.63 22.78 -6.18
N LEU A 188 -12.65 21.63 -5.48
CA LEU A 188 -13.49 21.45 -4.29
C LEU A 188 -13.05 22.37 -3.16
N ASN A 189 -11.74 22.52 -2.97
CA ASN A 189 -11.20 23.38 -1.92
C ASN A 189 -11.39 24.87 -2.21
N ALA A 190 -11.35 25.28 -3.47
CA ALA A 190 -11.68 26.67 -3.85
C ALA A 190 -13.12 27.07 -3.50
N GLN A 191 -14.03 26.08 -3.48
CA GLN A 191 -15.45 26.29 -3.12
C GLN A 191 -15.69 26.16 -1.60
N ASN A 192 -14.72 25.64 -0.84
CA ASN A 192 -14.87 25.39 0.59
C ASN A 192 -14.50 26.62 1.41
N THR A 193 -15.50 27.25 2.02
CA THR A 193 -15.31 28.47 2.79
C THR A 193 -14.51 28.30 4.08
N SER A 194 -14.34 27.08 4.59
CA SER A 194 -13.55 26.78 5.80
C SER A 194 -12.05 26.69 5.51
N ILE A 195 -11.64 26.45 4.26
CA ILE A 195 -10.25 26.35 3.87
C ILE A 195 -9.72 27.74 3.52
N SER A 196 -8.60 28.10 4.11
CA SER A 196 -7.90 29.35 3.87
C SER A 196 -6.95 29.22 2.67
N ARG A 197 -6.17 28.11 2.63
CA ARG A 197 -5.23 27.81 1.56
C ARG A 197 -5.04 26.32 1.38
N THR A 198 -4.83 25.90 0.14
CA THR A 198 -4.44 24.55 -0.24
C THR A 198 -3.14 24.60 -1.00
N TYR A 199 -2.19 23.77 -0.60
CA TYR A 199 -0.92 23.54 -1.27
C TYR A 199 -0.93 22.11 -1.78
N LEU A 200 -0.61 21.89 -3.05
CA LEU A 200 -0.61 20.56 -3.68
C LEU A 200 0.74 20.26 -4.32
N CYS A 201 1.11 19.00 -4.38
CA CYS A 201 2.21 18.53 -5.20
C CYS A 201 1.87 18.68 -6.70
N SER A 202 2.84 18.42 -7.55
CA SER A 202 2.63 18.26 -8.99
C SER A 202 1.81 16.99 -9.27
N ALA A 203 1.44 16.77 -10.53
CA ALA A 203 0.59 15.64 -10.91
C ALA A 203 1.03 14.32 -10.29
N VAL A 204 0.09 13.58 -9.71
CA VAL A 204 0.29 12.27 -9.09
C VAL A 204 -0.96 11.43 -9.26
N ASP A 205 -0.79 10.11 -9.43
CA ASP A 205 -1.89 9.16 -9.47
C ASP A 205 -1.94 8.32 -8.20
N HIS A 206 -3.13 7.91 -7.80
CA HIS A 206 -3.32 6.93 -6.76
C HIS A 206 -3.21 5.52 -7.32
N TYR A 207 -2.50 4.64 -6.60
CA TYR A 207 -2.41 3.20 -6.87
C TYR A 207 -2.89 2.43 -5.64
N ALA A 208 -4.03 1.74 -5.77
CA ALA A 208 -4.60 0.94 -4.70
C ALA A 208 -3.94 -0.45 -4.62
N SER A 209 -3.92 -1.03 -3.43
CA SER A 209 -3.60 -2.44 -3.25
C SER A 209 -4.61 -3.34 -3.94
N THR A 210 -4.12 -4.42 -4.51
CA THR A 210 -4.91 -5.45 -5.19
C THR A 210 -4.94 -6.75 -4.38
N TYR A 211 -5.62 -7.78 -4.88
CA TYR A 211 -5.65 -9.09 -4.23
C TYR A 211 -4.26 -9.70 -4.00
N GLY A 212 -3.29 -9.38 -4.87
CA GLY A 212 -1.94 -9.94 -4.82
C GLY A 212 -1.01 -9.27 -3.81
N ASP A 213 -1.24 -8.01 -3.51
CA ASP A 213 -0.33 -7.18 -2.69
C ASP A 213 -0.97 -6.59 -1.44
N ARG A 214 -2.23 -6.97 -1.13
CA ARG A 214 -2.91 -6.53 0.08
C ARG A 214 -2.17 -7.03 1.32
N GLY A 215 -1.96 -6.12 2.29
CA GLY A 215 -1.31 -6.39 3.57
C GLY A 215 0.23 -6.28 3.57
N TRP A 216 0.88 -6.17 2.38
CA TRP A 216 2.34 -6.03 2.32
C TRP A 216 2.83 -5.04 1.25
N GLY A 217 2.05 -4.81 0.21
CA GLY A 217 2.47 -4.05 -0.97
C GLY A 217 2.42 -2.53 -0.83
N CYS A 218 2.06 -1.97 0.35
CA CYS A 218 1.88 -0.53 0.51
C CYS A 218 3.14 0.26 0.14
N GLY A 219 4.34 -0.22 0.48
CA GLY A 219 5.59 0.43 0.12
C GLY A 219 5.76 0.56 -1.39
N TYR A 220 5.51 -0.52 -2.13
CA TYR A 220 5.60 -0.53 -3.59
C TYR A 220 4.52 0.36 -4.24
N ARG A 221 3.29 0.35 -3.73
CA ARG A 221 2.21 1.19 -4.26
C ARG A 221 2.47 2.67 -4.04
N ASN A 222 2.99 3.05 -2.87
CA ASN A 222 3.41 4.43 -2.63
C ASN A 222 4.61 4.83 -3.49
N MET A 223 5.57 3.92 -3.74
CA MET A 223 6.64 4.15 -4.71
C MET A 223 6.09 4.37 -6.12
N GLN A 224 5.08 3.59 -6.57
CA GLN A 224 4.39 3.83 -7.84
C GLN A 224 3.73 5.21 -7.90
N MET A 225 3.11 5.69 -6.80
CA MET A 225 2.55 7.04 -6.71
C MET A 225 3.64 8.11 -6.90
N VAL A 226 4.77 7.98 -6.21
CA VAL A 226 5.91 8.91 -6.37
C VAL A 226 6.43 8.88 -7.81
N LEU A 227 6.66 7.69 -8.38
CA LEU A 227 7.14 7.53 -9.74
C LEU A 227 6.16 8.11 -10.77
N SER A 228 4.84 7.99 -10.56
CA SER A 228 3.83 8.56 -11.45
C SER A 228 3.93 10.08 -11.58
N SER A 229 4.38 10.73 -10.51
CA SER A 229 4.67 12.18 -10.51
C SER A 229 5.98 12.50 -11.22
N LEU A 230 7.05 11.80 -10.85
CA LEU A 230 8.39 12.03 -11.40
C LEU A 230 8.46 11.81 -12.91
N MET A 231 7.77 10.79 -13.40
CA MET A 231 7.72 10.46 -14.83
C MET A 231 7.04 11.53 -15.70
N ARG A 232 6.27 12.44 -15.10
CA ARG A 232 5.65 13.58 -15.80
C ARG A 232 6.54 14.82 -15.84
N HIS A 233 7.66 14.82 -15.11
CA HIS A 233 8.61 15.92 -15.14
C HIS A 233 9.79 15.58 -16.07
N PRO A 234 10.12 16.41 -17.09
CA PRO A 234 11.07 16.05 -18.14
C PRO A 234 12.44 15.59 -17.63
N GLN A 235 12.96 16.25 -16.59
CA GLN A 235 14.26 15.94 -16.01
C GLN A 235 14.32 14.55 -15.39
N TYR A 236 13.28 14.16 -14.62
CA TYR A 236 13.20 12.83 -14.00
C TYR A 236 12.79 11.76 -15.01
N ALA A 237 11.88 12.11 -15.93
CA ALA A 237 11.44 11.20 -16.99
C ALA A 237 12.62 10.71 -17.84
N ALA A 238 13.59 11.59 -18.16
CA ALA A 238 14.78 11.23 -18.91
C ALA A 238 15.62 10.17 -18.17
N LEU A 239 15.85 10.35 -16.86
CA LEU A 239 16.60 9.40 -16.02
C LEU A 239 15.87 8.06 -15.89
N LEU A 240 14.57 8.10 -15.64
CA LEU A 240 13.74 6.92 -15.47
C LEU A 240 13.62 6.13 -16.77
N SER A 241 13.50 6.78 -17.94
CA SER A 241 13.38 6.13 -19.24
C SER A 241 14.64 5.35 -19.63
N CYS A 242 15.82 5.94 -19.40
CA CYS A 242 17.10 5.28 -19.69
C CYS A 242 17.27 3.97 -18.91
N THR A 243 16.82 3.92 -17.66
CA THR A 243 17.04 2.76 -16.79
C THR A 243 15.93 1.72 -16.89
N LEU A 244 14.72 2.15 -17.20
CA LEU A 244 13.56 1.25 -17.30
C LEU A 244 13.41 0.61 -18.67
N GLU A 245 14.33 0.91 -19.63
CA GLU A 245 14.31 0.39 -21.00
C GLU A 245 12.95 0.61 -21.69
N ARG A 246 12.35 1.79 -21.48
CA ARG A 246 10.96 2.08 -21.87
C ARG A 246 10.90 2.88 -23.16
N GLU A 247 9.90 2.55 -23.97
CA GLU A 247 9.44 3.46 -25.03
C GLU A 247 8.90 4.75 -24.39
N ARG A 248 9.29 5.90 -24.92
CA ARG A 248 9.03 7.24 -24.32
C ARG A 248 7.54 7.60 -24.17
N GLU A 249 6.65 6.84 -24.78
CA GLU A 249 5.22 7.20 -24.86
C GLU A 249 4.31 6.53 -23.82
N CYS A 250 4.84 5.63 -22.97
CA CYS A 250 3.98 4.94 -22.00
C CYS A 250 3.96 5.65 -20.63
N ASP A 251 2.80 6.16 -20.24
CA ASP A 251 2.51 6.81 -18.95
C ASP A 251 2.32 5.80 -17.77
N CYS A 252 2.82 4.57 -17.95
CA CYS A 252 2.65 3.49 -16.99
C CYS A 252 3.87 3.39 -16.06
N VAL A 253 3.66 3.19 -14.78
CA VAL A 253 4.72 2.95 -13.80
C VAL A 253 5.20 1.50 -13.81
N PRO A 254 6.39 1.19 -13.27
CA PRO A 254 6.85 -0.19 -13.11
C PRO A 254 5.88 -1.03 -12.27
N SER A 255 5.74 -2.30 -12.62
CA SER A 255 5.00 -3.29 -11.82
C SER A 255 5.73 -3.60 -10.50
N ILE A 256 5.03 -4.16 -9.51
CA ILE A 256 5.66 -4.55 -8.23
C ILE A 256 6.85 -5.50 -8.46
N PRO A 257 6.76 -6.57 -9.27
CA PRO A 257 7.94 -7.40 -9.55
C PRO A 257 9.11 -6.62 -10.16
N ARG A 258 8.84 -5.65 -11.03
CA ARG A 258 9.91 -4.81 -11.60
C ARG A 258 10.52 -3.88 -10.56
N LEU A 259 9.71 -3.33 -9.65
CA LEU A 259 10.22 -2.53 -8.53
C LEU A 259 11.11 -3.36 -7.60
N GLN A 260 10.75 -4.61 -7.32
CA GLN A 260 11.56 -5.55 -6.55
C GLN A 260 12.95 -5.75 -7.21
N LEU A 261 12.98 -5.99 -8.51
CA LEU A 261 14.24 -6.10 -9.27
C LEU A 261 15.06 -4.81 -9.27
N LEU A 262 14.42 -3.64 -9.27
CA LEU A 262 15.12 -2.37 -9.19
C LEU A 262 15.79 -2.16 -7.84
N VAL A 263 15.16 -2.58 -6.74
CA VAL A 263 15.78 -2.56 -5.41
C VAL A 263 16.98 -3.50 -5.37
N GLU A 264 16.84 -4.75 -5.81
CA GLU A 264 17.96 -5.71 -5.88
C GLU A 264 19.11 -5.19 -6.73
N ARG A 265 18.82 -4.59 -7.89
CA ARG A 265 19.85 -3.97 -8.73
C ARG A 265 20.56 -2.81 -8.03
N ALA A 266 19.83 -1.98 -7.29
CA ALA A 266 20.44 -0.90 -6.53
C ALA A 266 21.38 -1.44 -5.44
N TRP A 267 20.99 -2.50 -4.73
CA TRP A 267 21.85 -3.21 -3.79
C TRP A 267 23.12 -3.78 -4.46
N GLN A 268 23.00 -4.37 -5.65
CA GLN A 268 24.15 -4.84 -6.43
C GLN A 268 25.10 -3.73 -6.84
N LEU A 269 24.61 -2.49 -6.98
CA LEU A 269 25.41 -1.29 -7.22
C LEU A 269 26.05 -0.73 -5.94
N GLY A 270 25.80 -1.36 -4.79
CA GLY A 270 26.37 -0.98 -3.48
C GLY A 270 25.53 0.02 -2.69
N PHE A 271 24.29 0.30 -3.09
CA PHE A 271 23.39 1.14 -2.31
C PHE A 271 22.81 0.35 -1.14
N ASP A 272 22.77 0.95 0.04
CA ASP A 272 22.13 0.40 1.25
C ASP A 272 22.45 -1.08 1.50
N THR A 273 23.70 -1.39 1.63
CA THR A 273 24.18 -2.77 1.88
C THR A 273 23.58 -3.37 3.16
N GLN A 274 23.37 -2.53 4.18
CA GLN A 274 22.75 -2.96 5.44
C GLN A 274 21.28 -3.39 5.24
N GLY A 275 20.49 -2.61 4.50
CA GLY A 275 19.11 -2.98 4.16
C GLY A 275 19.06 -4.24 3.30
N SER A 276 20.00 -4.39 2.38
CA SER A 276 20.17 -5.62 1.59
C SER A 276 20.36 -6.85 2.46
N GLU A 277 21.28 -6.79 3.44
CA GLU A 277 21.53 -7.89 4.36
C GLU A 277 20.30 -8.22 5.22
N GLN A 278 19.63 -7.21 5.77
CA GLN A 278 18.40 -7.36 6.57
C GLN A 278 17.27 -8.05 5.79
N LEU A 279 17.17 -7.79 4.50
CA LEU A 279 16.18 -8.39 3.61
C LEU A 279 16.72 -9.63 2.87
N GLY A 280 17.89 -10.15 3.25
CA GLY A 280 18.50 -11.35 2.66
C GLY A 280 18.83 -11.18 1.18
N SER A 281 19.07 -9.96 0.73
CA SER A 281 19.45 -9.56 -0.65
C SER A 281 18.49 -10.05 -1.74
N LYS A 282 17.28 -10.45 -1.37
CA LYS A 282 16.27 -10.99 -2.30
C LYS A 282 14.88 -10.45 -2.01
N LEU A 283 14.29 -9.79 -3.00
CA LEU A 283 12.92 -9.28 -3.00
C LEU A 283 12.07 -9.84 -4.12
N TYR A 284 12.69 -10.11 -5.29
CA TYR A 284 11.96 -10.55 -6.46
C TYR A 284 11.10 -11.78 -6.18
N ASN A 285 9.83 -11.67 -6.54
CA ASN A 285 8.81 -12.68 -6.34
C ASN A 285 8.55 -13.05 -4.86
N THR A 286 8.93 -12.19 -3.91
CA THR A 286 8.62 -12.34 -2.47
C THR A 286 7.48 -11.40 -2.06
N ARG A 287 7.02 -11.52 -0.80
CA ARG A 287 6.06 -10.62 -0.17
C ARG A 287 6.70 -9.72 0.89
N LYS A 288 8.02 -9.58 0.82
CA LYS A 288 8.76 -8.73 1.77
C LYS A 288 8.33 -7.28 1.63
N TRP A 289 8.16 -6.65 2.77
CA TRP A 289 7.84 -5.23 2.84
C TRP A 289 9.05 -4.40 2.47
N ILE A 290 8.78 -3.26 1.85
CA ILE A 290 9.76 -2.20 1.67
C ILE A 290 9.28 -0.93 2.35
N GLY A 291 10.24 -0.09 2.74
CA GLY A 291 10.00 1.20 3.34
C GLY A 291 10.63 2.35 2.59
N ALA A 292 10.77 3.48 3.29
CA ALA A 292 11.38 4.67 2.74
C ALA A 292 12.86 4.43 2.34
N CYS A 293 13.58 3.56 3.07
CA CYS A 293 14.97 3.23 2.76
C CYS A 293 15.12 2.60 1.37
N GLU A 294 14.35 1.57 1.05
CA GLU A 294 14.40 0.90 -0.25
C GLU A 294 13.94 1.83 -1.37
N VAL A 295 12.97 2.72 -1.10
CA VAL A 295 12.55 3.72 -2.10
C VAL A 295 13.68 4.72 -2.38
N VAL A 296 14.37 5.24 -1.35
CA VAL A 296 15.56 6.08 -1.53
C VAL A 296 16.65 5.33 -2.29
N THR A 297 16.92 4.09 -1.90
CA THR A 297 17.93 3.22 -2.52
C THR A 297 17.72 3.14 -4.04
N VAL A 298 16.48 2.88 -4.48
CA VAL A 298 16.17 2.86 -5.92
C VAL A 298 16.33 4.24 -6.54
N LEU A 299 15.73 5.28 -5.97
CA LEU A 299 15.76 6.63 -6.57
C LEU A 299 17.19 7.17 -6.65
N SER A 300 18.00 7.00 -5.61
CA SER A 300 19.41 7.42 -5.61
C SER A 300 20.24 6.65 -6.64
N SER A 301 20.01 5.33 -6.80
CA SER A 301 20.68 4.54 -7.84
C SER A 301 20.35 5.03 -9.26
N LEU A 302 19.20 5.69 -9.44
CA LEU A 302 18.77 6.35 -10.68
C LEU A 302 19.18 7.82 -10.76
N ARG A 303 20.11 8.26 -9.92
CA ARG A 303 20.58 9.66 -9.81
C ARG A 303 19.49 10.66 -9.44
N ILE A 304 18.44 10.22 -8.76
CA ILE A 304 17.40 11.10 -8.22
C ILE A 304 17.75 11.39 -6.76
N ARG A 305 18.02 12.67 -6.46
CA ARG A 305 18.38 13.12 -5.12
C ARG A 305 17.18 13.05 -4.20
N CYS A 306 17.34 12.34 -3.09
CA CYS A 306 16.33 12.18 -2.06
C CYS A 306 16.86 12.60 -0.70
N GLN A 307 15.95 12.99 0.19
CA GLN A 307 16.24 13.25 1.59
C GLN A 307 15.28 12.44 2.46
N LEU A 308 15.85 11.74 3.45
CA LEU A 308 15.09 11.09 4.52
C LEU A 308 15.02 12.01 5.73
N ILE A 309 13.84 12.13 6.32
CA ILE A 309 13.57 12.92 7.50
C ILE A 309 12.90 12.02 8.54
N ASP A 310 13.52 11.90 9.71
CA ASP A 310 13.03 11.08 10.81
C ASP A 310 12.40 11.93 11.91
N PHE A 311 11.13 11.70 12.17
CA PHE A 311 10.42 12.15 13.37
C PHE A 311 10.41 10.98 14.36
N HIS A 312 11.47 10.86 15.12
CA HIS A 312 11.73 9.66 15.95
C HIS A 312 10.92 9.59 17.25
N LYS A 313 10.20 10.65 17.58
CA LYS A 313 9.27 10.74 18.72
C LYS A 313 8.17 11.75 18.45
N PRO A 314 7.03 11.67 19.11
CA PRO A 314 6.03 12.73 19.11
C PRO A 314 6.63 14.06 19.56
N THR A 315 6.28 15.13 18.88
CA THR A 315 6.77 16.48 19.19
C THR A 315 5.80 17.30 20.06
N SER A 316 4.67 16.65 20.46
CA SER A 316 3.71 17.20 21.39
C SER A 316 3.40 16.19 22.52
N PRO A 317 3.08 16.65 23.74
CA PRO A 317 2.76 15.77 24.87
C PRO A 317 1.53 14.88 24.66
N ASP A 318 0.63 15.25 23.73
CA ASP A 318 -0.57 14.49 23.39
C ASP A 318 -0.30 13.32 22.40
N GLY A 319 0.96 13.06 22.08
CA GLY A 319 1.39 12.03 21.13
C GLY A 319 1.27 12.44 19.66
N SER A 320 0.91 13.69 19.36
CA SER A 320 0.87 14.21 17.99
C SER A 320 2.22 14.72 17.50
N HIS A 321 2.32 14.95 16.19
CA HIS A 321 3.55 15.40 15.52
C HIS A 321 3.38 16.78 14.85
N PRO A 322 3.20 17.90 15.57
CA PRO A 322 3.11 19.23 14.96
C PRO A 322 4.35 19.58 14.13
N ALA A 323 5.55 19.16 14.53
CA ALA A 323 6.76 19.41 13.76
C ALA A 323 6.72 18.74 12.37
N LEU A 324 6.04 17.61 12.20
CA LEU A 324 5.80 16.99 10.90
C LEU A 324 4.90 17.88 10.03
N PHE A 325 3.84 18.44 10.60
CA PHE A 325 2.95 19.37 9.89
C PHE A 325 3.68 20.64 9.46
N ASP A 326 4.51 21.20 10.34
CA ASP A 326 5.31 22.40 10.06
C ASP A 326 6.36 22.13 8.97
N TRP A 327 7.00 20.94 9.00
CA TRP A 327 7.94 20.53 7.98
C TRP A 327 7.26 20.37 6.62
N VAL A 328 6.10 19.70 6.56
CA VAL A 328 5.33 19.52 5.33
C VAL A 328 4.84 20.86 4.79
N LEU A 329 4.39 21.77 5.67
CA LEU A 329 4.01 23.12 5.25
C LEU A 329 5.19 23.86 4.60
N ARG A 330 6.35 23.86 5.25
CA ARG A 330 7.58 24.47 4.68
C ARG A 330 7.92 23.86 3.32
N TYR A 331 7.90 22.53 3.21
CA TYR A 331 8.17 21.85 1.95
C TYR A 331 7.27 22.34 0.82
N PHE A 332 5.97 22.49 1.05
CA PHE A 332 5.04 22.95 0.02
C PHE A 332 5.01 24.47 -0.19
N THR A 333 5.56 25.26 0.73
CA THR A 333 5.61 26.74 0.64
C THR A 333 6.95 27.28 0.18
N GLU A 334 8.04 26.53 0.39
CA GLU A 334 9.34 26.91 -0.13
C GLU A 334 9.31 27.02 -1.66
N GLU A 335 9.97 28.05 -2.17
CA GLU A 335 9.90 28.49 -3.56
C GLU A 335 9.98 27.33 -4.55
N PRO A 336 9.01 27.22 -5.45
CA PRO A 336 8.97 26.10 -6.37
C PRO A 336 9.87 26.36 -7.56
N THR A 337 10.71 25.41 -7.89
CA THR A 337 11.28 25.20 -9.21
C THR A 337 10.22 24.78 -10.26
N GLY A 338 8.96 25.12 -10.07
CA GLY A 338 7.82 24.73 -10.92
C GLY A 338 7.31 23.30 -10.72
N PHE A 339 8.10 22.39 -10.13
CA PHE A 339 7.73 21.01 -9.83
C PHE A 339 7.88 20.73 -8.34
N LYS A 340 6.85 20.13 -7.76
CA LYS A 340 6.86 19.70 -6.36
C LYS A 340 6.45 18.23 -6.30
N ALA A 341 7.37 17.36 -5.93
CA ALA A 341 7.10 15.93 -5.79
C ALA A 341 6.14 15.65 -4.62
N PRO A 342 5.33 14.60 -4.67
CA PRO A 342 4.63 14.09 -3.49
C PRO A 342 5.64 13.53 -2.49
N LEU A 343 5.28 13.50 -1.20
CA LEU A 343 6.12 12.97 -0.14
C LEU A 343 5.71 11.54 0.19
N TYR A 344 6.69 10.65 0.31
CA TYR A 344 6.45 9.32 0.85
C TYR A 344 6.49 9.38 2.38
N LEU A 345 5.42 8.94 3.03
CA LEU A 345 5.28 8.90 4.48
C LEU A 345 5.23 7.46 4.96
N GLN A 346 6.08 7.13 5.92
CA GLN A 346 6.09 5.82 6.58
C GLN A 346 5.92 5.96 8.08
N HIS A 347 5.20 5.04 8.66
CA HIS A 347 5.21 4.70 10.07
C HIS A 347 5.27 3.17 10.23
N GLN A 348 5.42 2.66 11.43
CA GLN A 348 5.48 1.23 11.69
C GLN A 348 4.27 0.51 11.05
N GLY A 349 4.55 -0.48 10.22
CA GLY A 349 3.56 -1.35 9.58
C GLY A 349 2.79 -0.75 8.40
N HIS A 350 2.97 0.53 8.02
CA HIS A 350 2.23 1.10 6.88
C HIS A 350 2.92 2.31 6.26
N SER A 351 2.69 2.52 4.97
CA SER A 351 3.15 3.70 4.24
C SER A 351 2.02 4.38 3.46
N ARG A 352 2.16 5.68 3.24
CA ARG A 352 1.22 6.56 2.54
C ARG A 352 1.97 7.59 1.70
N THR A 353 1.25 8.30 0.83
CA THR A 353 1.81 9.41 0.04
C THR A 353 1.11 10.72 0.39
N ILE A 354 1.85 11.72 0.89
CA ILE A 354 1.33 13.07 1.13
C ILE A 354 1.35 13.82 -0.20
N ILE A 355 0.20 14.32 -0.60
CA ILE A 355 -0.01 15.04 -1.87
C ILE A 355 -0.31 16.52 -1.68
N GLY A 356 -0.46 16.96 -0.45
CA GLY A 356 -0.73 18.35 -0.15
C GLY A 356 -1.01 18.67 1.29
N TYR A 357 -1.24 19.95 1.53
CA TYR A 357 -1.50 20.55 2.84
C TYR A 357 -2.65 21.55 2.73
N GLU A 358 -3.61 21.46 3.64
CA GLU A 358 -4.72 22.40 3.77
C GLU A 358 -4.56 23.22 5.05
N LYS A 359 -4.61 24.54 4.91
CA LYS A 359 -4.70 25.47 6.03
C LYS A 359 -6.13 25.92 6.19
N HIS A 360 -6.72 25.70 7.36
CA HIS A 360 -8.08 26.10 7.66
C HIS A 360 -8.12 27.51 8.27
N LYS A 361 -9.27 28.20 8.16
CA LYS A 361 -9.47 29.54 8.71
C LYS A 361 -9.45 29.58 10.24
N ASP A 362 -9.80 28.45 10.89
CA ASP A 362 -9.73 28.28 12.34
C ASP A 362 -8.31 27.98 12.86
N GLY A 363 -7.30 28.02 11.96
CA GLY A 363 -5.91 27.77 12.30
C GLY A 363 -5.50 26.29 12.25
N LYS A 364 -6.45 25.37 12.08
CA LYS A 364 -6.12 23.93 11.95
C LYS A 364 -5.40 23.64 10.63
N ALA A 365 -4.65 22.56 10.66
CA ALA A 365 -3.93 22.01 9.52
C ALA A 365 -4.43 20.60 9.19
N THR A 366 -4.44 20.26 7.91
CA THR A 366 -4.79 18.93 7.42
C THR A 366 -3.83 18.53 6.31
N LEU A 367 -3.28 17.33 6.39
CA LEU A 367 -2.53 16.72 5.28
C LEU A 367 -3.51 16.05 4.33
N LEU A 368 -3.26 16.18 3.04
CA LEU A 368 -3.92 15.41 2.00
C LEU A 368 -3.05 14.19 1.70
N VAL A 369 -3.61 13.00 1.88
CA VAL A 369 -2.84 11.75 1.91
C VAL A 369 -3.51 10.70 1.03
N LEU A 370 -2.77 10.11 0.11
CA LEU A 370 -3.16 8.92 -0.63
C LEU A 370 -2.72 7.67 0.15
N ASP A 371 -3.64 6.74 0.30
CA ASP A 371 -3.40 5.48 0.99
C ASP A 371 -3.72 4.30 0.05
N PRO A 372 -2.79 3.36 -0.17
CA PRO A 372 -3.04 2.18 -1.00
C PRO A 372 -4.18 1.28 -0.51
N SER A 373 -4.55 1.37 0.78
CA SER A 373 -5.67 0.60 1.34
C SER A 373 -7.04 1.06 0.83
N HIS A 374 -7.13 2.30 0.33
CA HIS A 374 -8.36 2.80 -0.26
C HIS A 374 -8.58 2.19 -1.65
N SER A 375 -9.76 1.61 -1.86
CA SER A 375 -10.10 1.00 -3.15
C SER A 375 -10.21 2.05 -4.27
N PRO A 376 -9.99 1.66 -5.55
CA PRO A 376 -10.19 2.56 -6.67
C PRO A 376 -11.60 3.16 -6.73
N ALA A 377 -12.61 2.39 -6.30
CA ALA A 377 -13.99 2.86 -6.27
C ALA A 377 -14.19 4.00 -5.26
N GLN A 378 -13.61 3.88 -4.06
CA GLN A 378 -13.65 4.92 -3.04
C GLN A 378 -12.94 6.20 -3.51
N VAL A 379 -11.74 6.06 -4.07
CA VAL A 379 -10.95 7.22 -4.51
C VAL A 379 -11.57 7.90 -5.74
N ARG A 380 -12.12 7.13 -6.68
CA ARG A 380 -12.86 7.70 -7.84
C ARG A 380 -14.07 8.54 -7.45
N GLN A 381 -14.69 8.28 -6.29
CA GLN A 381 -15.78 9.13 -5.81
C GLN A 381 -15.36 10.59 -5.59
N VAL A 382 -14.07 10.84 -5.31
CA VAL A 382 -13.52 12.21 -5.22
C VAL A 382 -13.57 12.90 -6.59
N VAL A 383 -13.37 12.15 -7.67
CA VAL A 383 -13.26 12.67 -9.04
C VAL A 383 -14.62 12.72 -9.74
N CYS A 384 -15.41 11.65 -9.66
CA CYS A 384 -16.54 11.36 -10.54
C CYS A 384 -17.92 11.56 -9.89
N GLY A 385 -18.09 12.45 -8.91
CA GLY A 385 -19.36 12.66 -8.23
C GLY A 385 -19.90 14.08 -8.37
N SER A 386 -21.09 14.33 -7.83
CA SER A 386 -21.56 15.69 -7.57
C SER A 386 -20.64 16.38 -6.56
N SER A 387 -20.63 17.72 -6.53
CA SER A 387 -19.74 18.45 -5.61
C SER A 387 -19.95 18.08 -4.14
N SER A 388 -21.17 17.79 -3.71
CA SER A 388 -21.46 17.33 -2.34
C SER A 388 -20.91 15.94 -2.07
N SER A 389 -21.10 14.98 -2.98
CA SER A 389 -20.58 13.63 -2.89
C SER A 389 -19.05 13.61 -2.90
N CYS A 390 -18.43 14.36 -3.80
CA CYS A 390 -16.97 14.49 -3.87
C CYS A 390 -16.39 15.12 -2.60
N SER A 391 -17.05 16.15 -2.04
CA SER A 391 -16.61 16.78 -0.79
C SER A 391 -16.69 15.83 0.39
N ALA A 392 -17.69 14.95 0.44
CA ALA A 392 -17.78 13.89 1.43
C ALA A 392 -16.68 12.85 1.23
N ALA A 393 -16.44 12.40 -0.01
CA ALA A 393 -15.38 11.44 -0.34
C ALA A 393 -13.97 12.01 -0.06
N LEU A 394 -13.77 13.31 -0.20
CA LEU A 394 -12.48 13.96 0.08
C LEU A 394 -12.04 13.82 1.55
N ARG A 395 -12.97 13.57 2.48
CA ARG A 395 -12.63 13.26 3.88
C ARG A 395 -11.75 12.02 3.99
N LEU A 396 -11.89 11.08 3.05
CA LEU A 396 -11.05 9.89 2.97
C LEU A 396 -9.55 10.22 2.86
N LEU A 397 -9.22 11.32 2.20
CA LEU A 397 -7.83 11.73 1.95
C LEU A 397 -7.28 12.68 3.03
N ARG A 398 -8.12 13.20 3.93
CA ARG A 398 -7.73 14.20 4.93
C ARG A 398 -7.23 13.54 6.21
N ARG A 399 -6.08 13.98 6.69
CA ARG A 399 -5.50 13.57 7.98
C ARG A 399 -5.11 14.80 8.79
N GLY A 400 -5.84 15.07 9.86
CA GLY A 400 -5.48 16.07 10.86
C GLY A 400 -4.45 15.51 11.86
N ALA A 401 -3.91 16.36 12.73
CA ALA A 401 -2.94 15.95 13.75
C ALA A 401 -3.42 14.78 14.64
N PRO A 402 -4.71 14.70 15.04
CA PRO A 402 -5.20 13.56 15.83
C PRO A 402 -5.14 12.20 15.12
N ALA A 403 -5.03 12.18 13.79
CA ALA A 403 -4.95 10.95 12.99
C ALA A 403 -3.51 10.48 12.74
N LEU A 404 -2.50 11.23 13.19
CA LEU A 404 -1.08 10.93 13.01
C LEU A 404 -0.40 10.84 14.39
N ARG A 405 -0.60 9.69 15.06
CA ARG A 405 -0.12 9.43 16.42
C ARG A 405 0.81 8.23 16.54
N ALA A 406 1.38 7.75 15.42
CA ALA A 406 2.38 6.70 15.50
C ALA A 406 3.61 7.20 16.26
N LYS A 407 4.30 6.31 16.98
CA LYS A 407 5.48 6.65 17.79
C LYS A 407 6.56 7.34 16.95
N GLN A 408 6.67 6.97 15.69
CA GLN A 408 7.69 7.46 14.76
C GLN A 408 7.11 7.62 13.36
N TYR A 409 7.61 8.61 12.63
CA TYR A 409 7.34 8.80 11.21
C TYR A 409 8.65 9.02 10.47
N GLN A 410 8.71 8.51 9.26
CA GLN A 410 9.78 8.80 8.31
C GLN A 410 9.17 9.39 7.05
N LEU A 411 9.74 10.51 6.60
CA LEU A 411 9.40 11.14 5.32
C LEU A 411 10.54 10.94 4.34
N LEU A 412 10.18 10.70 3.08
CA LEU A 412 11.09 10.83 1.95
C LEU A 412 10.59 11.95 1.05
N CYS A 413 11.48 12.88 0.71
CA CYS A 413 11.25 13.88 -0.32
C CYS A 413 12.28 13.78 -1.43
N VAL A 414 11.85 14.06 -2.67
CA VAL A 414 12.72 14.23 -3.83
C VAL A 414 13.14 15.69 -3.90
N SER A 415 14.45 15.94 -3.97
CA SER A 415 15.03 17.29 -3.91
C SER A 415 15.80 17.70 -5.16
N GLY A 416 15.92 16.83 -6.16
CA GLY A 416 16.61 17.15 -7.41
C GLY A 416 17.25 15.96 -8.09
N VAL A 417 18.28 16.22 -8.88
CA VAL A 417 19.07 15.21 -9.60
C VAL A 417 20.51 15.24 -9.10
N ILE A 418 21.12 14.07 -8.97
CA ILE A 418 22.52 13.87 -8.65
C ILE A 418 23.32 13.95 -9.96
N SER A 419 24.01 15.06 -10.18
CA SER A 419 24.85 15.27 -11.36
C SER A 419 26.34 14.95 -11.10
N ASP A 420 26.77 15.04 -9.85
CA ASP A 420 28.13 14.79 -9.42
C ASP A 420 28.34 13.32 -9.02
N ASP A 421 29.46 12.72 -9.49
CA ASP A 421 29.77 11.31 -9.19
C ASP A 421 30.19 11.09 -7.73
N ALA A 422 30.83 12.09 -7.10
CA ALA A 422 31.16 12.00 -5.66
C ALA A 422 29.89 12.01 -4.80
N GLU A 423 28.90 12.84 -5.15
CA GLU A 423 27.57 12.82 -4.51
C GLU A 423 26.87 11.49 -4.74
N TYR A 424 26.95 10.94 -5.97
CA TYR A 424 26.37 9.63 -6.29
C TYR A 424 26.97 8.51 -5.42
N GLU A 425 28.30 8.46 -5.30
CA GLU A 425 28.97 7.49 -4.43
C GLU A 425 28.60 7.70 -2.95
N ALA A 426 28.54 8.94 -2.48
CA ALA A 426 28.11 9.23 -1.11
C ALA A 426 26.67 8.83 -0.83
N SER A 427 25.79 8.86 -1.83
CA SER A 427 24.37 8.49 -1.71
C SER A 427 24.14 7.00 -1.57
N LYS A 428 25.15 6.14 -1.72
CA LYS A 428 25.09 4.71 -1.46
C LYS A 428 24.88 4.41 0.04
N VAL A 429 25.31 5.29 0.91
CA VAL A 429 25.09 5.20 2.35
C VAL A 429 23.89 6.06 2.72
N LEU A 430 22.84 5.42 3.22
CA LEU A 430 21.64 6.14 3.62
C LEU A 430 21.90 7.05 4.82
N GLN A 431 21.45 8.28 4.70
CA GLN A 431 21.51 9.27 5.77
C GLN A 431 20.12 9.88 5.98
N SER A 432 19.76 10.10 7.23
CA SER A 432 18.51 10.77 7.58
C SER A 432 18.76 12.02 8.43
N VAL A 433 17.87 13.01 8.25
CA VAL A 433 17.82 14.19 9.09
C VAL A 433 16.80 13.94 10.21
N ARG A 434 17.28 13.93 11.44
CA ARG A 434 16.39 13.79 12.60
C ARG A 434 15.77 15.11 13.00
N ILE A 435 14.45 15.10 13.14
CA ILE A 435 13.69 16.20 13.75
C ILE A 435 13.45 15.82 15.21
N PRO A 436 13.83 16.72 16.15
CA PRO A 436 13.73 16.47 17.59
C PRO A 436 12.29 16.23 18.05
#